data_3ca1ca7fd7ce0f108f25bdbf3f9da058
#
_entry.id   3ca1ca7fd7ce0f108f25bdbf3f9da058
#
_cell.length_a   1.000
_cell.length_b   1.000
_cell.length_c   1.000
_cell.angle_alpha   90.00
_cell.angle_beta   90.00
_cell.angle_gamma   90.00
#
_symmetry.space_group_name_H-M   'P 1'
#
loop_
_entity.id
_entity.type
_entity.pdbx_description
1 polymer ?
#
loop_
_entity_poly.entity_id
_entity_poly.type
_entity_poly.pdbx_seq_one_letter_code
_entity_poly.pdbx_strand_id
1 'polypeptide(L)'
;MGKHDMNGKTVRRRPRIVIRRSGIHGRGVFARRPIREDETVCEYKGERISEEEIGRRYPEIMDGINHTFVFGIEHDLNIDGGVNGNIARWINNSCNPNCDSYEKDKRIFIRAIRDIHAGEELSYDYAIEAGEPLTKAVKARWPCWCRTNKCRGTVLVPTPKPRRKKKSTRR
;
A
#
# COMPACT_ATOMS: atom_id res chain seq x y z
N MET A 1 -21.50 -12.75 16.16
CA MET A 1 -21.69 -13.86 17.10
C MET A 1 -20.32 -14.35 17.55
N GLY A 2 -19.87 -14.01 18.76
CA GLY A 2 -18.60 -14.48 19.33
C GLY A 2 -18.75 -15.95 19.72
N LYS A 3 -17.75 -16.78 19.36
CA LYS A 3 -17.68 -18.15 19.86
C LYS A 3 -17.19 -18.11 21.31
N HIS A 4 -17.92 -18.71 22.23
CA HIS A 4 -17.53 -18.90 23.63
C HIS A 4 -16.86 -20.27 23.78
N ASP A 5 -15.85 -20.35 24.64
CA ASP A 5 -15.28 -21.64 25.06
C ASP A 5 -16.22 -22.37 26.03
N MET A 6 -15.88 -23.60 26.41
CA MET A 6 -16.69 -24.41 27.33
C MET A 6 -16.78 -23.80 28.73
N ASN A 7 -16.04 -22.72 29.03
CA ASN A 7 -16.07 -21.96 30.29
C ASN A 7 -16.70 -20.58 30.14
N GLY A 8 -17.42 -20.28 29.04
CA GLY A 8 -18.12 -19.01 28.82
C GLY A 8 -17.21 -17.81 28.52
N LYS A 9 -15.90 -17.99 28.34
CA LYS A 9 -14.97 -16.91 28.00
C LYS A 9 -15.00 -16.62 26.51
N THR A 10 -15.17 -15.36 26.16
CA THR A 10 -15.10 -14.91 24.75
C THR A 10 -13.70 -15.19 24.21
N VAL A 11 -13.57 -16.16 23.29
CA VAL A 11 -12.32 -16.46 22.62
C VAL A 11 -11.99 -15.32 21.67
N ARG A 12 -11.13 -14.39 22.08
CA ARG A 12 -10.58 -13.37 21.20
C ARG A 12 -9.74 -14.08 20.11
N ARG A 13 -10.27 -14.21 18.91
CA ARG A 13 -9.49 -14.71 17.78
C ARG A 13 -8.24 -13.84 17.60
N ARG A 14 -7.08 -14.46 17.68
CA ARG A 14 -5.82 -13.76 17.38
C ARG A 14 -5.92 -13.09 15.99
N PRO A 15 -5.44 -11.84 15.83
CA PRO A 15 -5.49 -11.15 14.55
C PRO A 15 -4.80 -11.99 13.47
N ARG A 16 -5.29 -11.92 12.23
CA ARG A 16 -4.79 -12.71 11.08
C ARG A 16 -3.39 -12.30 10.65
N ILE A 17 -3.04 -11.05 10.89
CA ILE A 17 -1.79 -10.42 10.49
C ILE A 17 -1.10 -9.82 11.73
N VAL A 18 0.21 -9.64 11.64
CA VAL A 18 1.06 -9.16 12.73
C VAL A 18 2.22 -8.35 12.20
N ILE A 19 2.66 -7.33 12.95
CA ILE A 19 3.87 -6.56 12.65
C ILE A 19 5.08 -7.34 13.16
N ARG A 20 6.14 -7.40 12.31
CA ARG A 20 7.47 -7.94 12.68
C ARG A 20 8.55 -7.07 12.03
N ARG A 21 9.82 -7.33 12.34
CA ARG A 21 10.95 -6.80 11.55
C ARG A 21 10.89 -7.38 10.13
N SER A 22 11.00 -6.51 9.14
CA SER A 22 10.92 -6.85 7.73
C SER A 22 12.29 -7.18 7.15
N GLY A 23 12.33 -8.11 6.20
CA GLY A 23 13.48 -8.31 5.33
C GLY A 23 13.56 -7.28 4.18
N ILE A 24 12.47 -6.56 3.91
CA ILE A 24 12.40 -5.51 2.88
C ILE A 24 12.89 -4.19 3.47
N HIS A 25 12.14 -3.65 4.46
CA HIS A 25 12.49 -2.39 5.09
C HIS A 25 11.82 -2.26 6.47
N GLY A 26 12.59 -1.89 7.50
CA GLY A 26 12.12 -1.57 8.82
C GLY A 26 11.14 -2.59 9.43
N ARG A 27 9.86 -2.24 9.51
CA ARG A 27 8.76 -3.10 9.94
C ARG A 27 7.99 -3.61 8.73
N GLY A 28 7.39 -4.79 8.86
CA GLY A 28 6.51 -5.38 7.86
C GLY A 28 5.31 -6.06 8.49
N VAL A 29 4.31 -6.38 7.68
CA VAL A 29 3.11 -7.09 8.09
C VAL A 29 3.21 -8.53 7.59
N PHE A 30 2.96 -9.49 8.48
CA PHE A 30 3.09 -10.92 8.21
C PHE A 30 1.78 -11.64 8.46
N ALA A 31 1.48 -12.62 7.61
CA ALA A 31 0.36 -13.52 7.81
C ALA A 31 0.61 -14.44 9.02
N ARG A 32 -0.32 -14.50 9.99
CA ARG A 32 -0.26 -15.47 11.11
C ARG A 32 -0.82 -16.83 10.73
N ARG A 33 -1.68 -16.87 9.73
CA ARG A 33 -2.34 -18.05 9.19
C ARG A 33 -2.52 -17.86 7.68
N PRO A 34 -2.74 -18.93 6.91
CA PRO A 34 -2.94 -18.82 5.48
C PRO A 34 -4.06 -17.81 5.13
N ILE A 35 -3.85 -17.06 4.06
CA ILE A 35 -4.80 -16.13 3.44
C ILE A 35 -4.98 -16.61 2.01
N ARG A 36 -6.21 -16.79 1.57
CA ARG A 36 -6.51 -17.25 0.22
C ARG A 36 -6.47 -16.10 -0.77
N GLU A 37 -6.23 -16.41 -2.03
CA GLU A 37 -6.41 -15.51 -3.14
C GLU A 37 -7.80 -14.84 -3.08
N ASP A 38 -7.89 -13.59 -3.51
CA ASP A 38 -9.06 -12.70 -3.48
C ASP A 38 -9.60 -12.35 -2.08
N GLU A 39 -8.98 -12.84 -1.00
CA GLU A 39 -9.41 -12.51 0.34
C GLU A 39 -8.96 -11.11 0.76
N THR A 40 -9.91 -10.26 1.19
CA THR A 40 -9.59 -8.95 1.78
C THR A 40 -8.88 -9.15 3.11
N VAL A 41 -7.67 -8.62 3.20
CA VAL A 41 -6.80 -8.74 4.38
C VAL A 41 -7.15 -7.71 5.44
N CYS A 42 -7.18 -6.44 5.04
CA CYS A 42 -7.48 -5.31 5.93
C CYS A 42 -7.86 -4.07 5.11
N GLU A 43 -8.42 -3.08 5.80
CA GLU A 43 -8.58 -1.73 5.30
C GLU A 43 -7.34 -0.90 5.62
N TYR A 44 -6.90 -0.02 4.72
CA TYR A 44 -5.91 1.00 4.99
C TYR A 44 -6.58 2.19 5.66
N LYS A 45 -6.24 2.47 6.91
CA LYS A 45 -6.86 3.54 7.72
C LYS A 45 -5.88 4.63 8.06
N GLY A 46 -6.39 5.84 8.21
CA GLY A 46 -5.69 7.02 8.63
C GLY A 46 -6.60 8.25 8.59
N GLU A 47 -6.02 9.39 8.85
CA GLU A 47 -6.69 10.67 8.70
C GLU A 47 -6.87 11.00 7.22
N ARG A 48 -8.01 11.60 6.86
CA ARG A 48 -8.25 12.09 5.49
C ARG A 48 -7.74 13.51 5.37
N ILE A 49 -6.85 13.73 4.39
CA ILE A 49 -6.18 15.01 4.20
C ILE A 49 -6.14 15.39 2.72
N SER A 50 -6.06 16.70 2.46
CA SER A 50 -5.85 17.27 1.13
C SER A 50 -4.38 17.16 0.69
N GLU A 51 -4.13 17.40 -0.60
CA GLU A 51 -2.76 17.49 -1.14
C GLU A 51 -2.00 18.69 -0.54
N GLU A 52 -2.66 19.82 -0.30
CA GLU A 52 -2.09 20.97 0.40
C GLU A 52 -1.59 20.58 1.80
N GLU A 53 -2.39 19.84 2.55
CA GLU A 53 -2.03 19.38 3.90
C GLU A 53 -0.86 18.40 3.87
N ILE A 54 -0.74 17.55 2.82
CA ILE A 54 0.44 16.69 2.62
C ILE A 54 1.69 17.57 2.48
N GLY A 55 1.66 18.58 1.62
CA GLY A 55 2.79 19.49 1.43
C GLY A 55 3.20 20.22 2.71
N ARG A 56 2.23 20.57 3.56
CA ARG A 56 2.48 21.22 4.84
C ARG A 56 3.10 20.26 5.88
N ARG A 57 2.62 19.02 5.96
CA ARG A 57 3.08 18.04 6.95
C ARG A 57 4.40 17.38 6.56
N TYR A 58 4.60 17.19 5.27
CA TYR A 58 5.70 16.38 4.72
C TYR A 58 6.45 17.13 3.60
N PRO A 59 7.02 18.32 3.88
CA PRO A 59 7.71 19.10 2.86
C PRO A 59 8.85 18.33 2.19
N GLU A 60 9.49 17.39 2.92
CA GLU A 60 10.59 16.58 2.40
C GLU A 60 10.14 15.51 1.39
N ILE A 61 8.84 15.24 1.23
CA ILE A 61 8.36 14.32 0.17
C ILE A 61 8.83 14.81 -1.20
N MET A 62 8.79 16.12 -1.43
CA MET A 62 9.20 16.72 -2.69
C MET A 62 10.71 16.53 -2.96
N ASP A 63 11.50 16.38 -1.90
CA ASP A 63 12.95 16.14 -1.97
C ASP A 63 13.32 14.66 -2.05
N GLY A 64 12.32 13.76 -2.01
CA GLY A 64 12.53 12.32 -2.16
C GLY A 64 12.95 11.61 -0.86
N ILE A 65 12.81 12.22 0.31
CA ILE A 65 13.01 11.57 1.61
C ILE A 65 11.68 10.88 2.00
N ASN A 66 11.64 9.56 1.87
CA ASN A 66 10.40 8.83 1.67
C ASN A 66 10.08 7.87 2.79
N HIS A 67 9.50 8.36 3.84
CA HIS A 67 8.76 7.53 4.79
C HIS A 67 7.44 8.18 5.20
N THR A 68 6.58 8.42 4.21
CA THR A 68 5.21 8.81 4.51
C THR A 68 4.31 7.60 4.43
N PHE A 69 3.29 7.61 5.26
CA PHE A 69 2.22 6.64 5.22
C PHE A 69 1.00 7.21 4.47
N VAL A 70 1.25 8.05 3.47
CA VAL A 70 0.19 8.68 2.68
C VAL A 70 -0.24 7.76 1.54
N PHE A 71 -1.54 7.55 1.40
CA PHE A 71 -2.17 6.79 0.34
C PHE A 71 -3.12 7.69 -0.44
N GLY A 72 -2.87 7.90 -1.74
CA GLY A 72 -3.77 8.64 -2.63
C GLY A 72 -5.04 7.83 -2.95
N ILE A 73 -6.21 8.46 -2.90
CA ILE A 73 -7.49 7.85 -3.30
C ILE A 73 -7.90 8.41 -4.66
N GLU A 74 -8.25 9.68 -4.69
CA GLU A 74 -8.65 10.42 -5.88
C GLU A 74 -8.09 11.83 -5.82
N HIS A 75 -8.36 12.66 -6.83
CA HIS A 75 -7.89 14.04 -6.82
C HIS A 75 -8.20 14.74 -5.50
N ASP A 76 -7.15 15.27 -4.85
CA ASP A 76 -7.18 16.00 -3.58
C ASP A 76 -7.73 15.23 -2.36
N LEU A 77 -7.87 13.91 -2.44
CA LEU A 77 -8.27 13.08 -1.31
C LEU A 77 -7.24 12.00 -1.01
N ASN A 78 -6.63 12.08 0.16
CA ASN A 78 -5.57 11.17 0.60
C ASN A 78 -5.86 10.62 2.01
N ILE A 79 -5.22 9.51 2.37
CA ILE A 79 -5.22 8.94 3.72
C ILE A 79 -3.81 9.05 4.28
N ASP A 80 -3.67 9.78 5.38
CA ASP A 80 -2.44 9.80 6.19
C ASP A 80 -2.49 8.70 7.26
N GLY A 81 -1.89 7.57 6.97
CA GLY A 81 -1.75 6.46 7.92
C GLY A 81 -0.80 6.77 9.08
N GLY A 82 -0.08 7.89 9.07
CA GLY A 82 0.72 8.37 10.19
C GLY A 82 -0.15 8.80 11.35
N VAL A 83 -1.34 9.32 11.07
CA VAL A 83 -2.31 9.82 12.05
C VAL A 83 -3.53 8.89 12.09
N ASN A 84 -3.84 8.35 13.27
CA ASN A 84 -4.95 7.41 13.47
C ASN A 84 -4.92 6.17 12.54
N GLY A 85 -3.73 5.86 11.99
CA GLY A 85 -3.54 4.73 11.09
C GLY A 85 -3.57 3.38 11.81
N ASN A 86 -3.71 2.32 11.01
CA ASN A 86 -3.74 0.96 11.51
C ASN A 86 -2.51 0.15 11.03
N ILE A 87 -2.56 -1.18 11.23
CA ILE A 87 -1.48 -2.10 10.84
C ILE A 87 -1.13 -2.03 9.36
N ALA A 88 -2.07 -1.69 8.46
CA ALA A 88 -1.88 -1.68 7.01
C ALA A 88 -0.75 -0.75 6.56
N ARG A 89 -0.50 0.35 7.28
CA ARG A 89 0.59 1.29 6.97
C ARG A 89 1.99 0.67 6.95
N TRP A 90 2.15 -0.48 7.61
CA TRP A 90 3.42 -1.21 7.67
C TRP A 90 3.58 -2.28 6.58
N ILE A 91 2.63 -2.40 5.66
CA ILE A 91 2.77 -3.30 4.50
C ILE A 91 3.75 -2.65 3.53
N ASN A 92 4.87 -3.32 3.27
CA ASN A 92 5.95 -2.80 2.44
C ASN A 92 5.65 -2.88 0.94
N ASN A 93 6.35 -2.04 0.16
CA ASN A 93 6.33 -2.11 -1.29
C ASN A 93 7.04 -3.35 -1.83
N SER A 94 6.47 -3.95 -2.88
CA SER A 94 7.16 -4.94 -3.68
C SER A 94 6.82 -4.80 -5.17
N CYS A 95 7.84 -4.97 -6.04
CA CYS A 95 7.66 -5.07 -7.48
C CYS A 95 7.18 -6.47 -7.93
N ASN A 96 7.08 -7.42 -7.02
CA ASN A 96 6.50 -8.74 -7.20
C ASN A 96 5.63 -9.06 -5.97
N PRO A 97 4.50 -8.36 -5.81
CA PRO A 97 3.70 -8.38 -4.60
C PRO A 97 2.88 -9.66 -4.46
N ASN A 98 2.34 -9.88 -3.24
CA ASN A 98 1.34 -10.91 -2.96
C ASN A 98 -0.03 -10.31 -2.59
N CYS A 99 -0.11 -9.00 -2.50
CA CYS A 99 -1.35 -8.27 -2.30
C CYS A 99 -1.49 -7.17 -3.35
N ASP A 100 -2.71 -6.67 -3.48
CA ASP A 100 -3.08 -5.49 -4.24
C ASP A 100 -3.94 -4.58 -3.39
N SER A 101 -3.97 -3.30 -3.73
CA SER A 101 -4.87 -2.33 -3.13
C SER A 101 -6.05 -2.05 -4.07
N TYR A 102 -7.25 -1.94 -3.53
CA TYR A 102 -8.42 -1.53 -4.28
C TYR A 102 -9.26 -0.52 -3.50
N GLU A 103 -9.89 0.38 -4.23
CA GLU A 103 -10.83 1.34 -3.69
C GLU A 103 -12.25 0.78 -3.70
N LYS A 104 -12.97 1.06 -2.61
CA LYS A 104 -14.42 0.88 -2.53
C LYS A 104 -15.00 1.94 -1.61
N ASP A 105 -15.96 2.73 -2.11
CA ASP A 105 -16.65 3.79 -1.37
C ASP A 105 -15.67 4.78 -0.70
N LYS A 106 -14.67 5.24 -1.45
CA LYS A 106 -13.58 6.12 -0.99
C LYS A 106 -12.79 5.55 0.20
N ARG A 107 -12.74 4.24 0.31
CA ARG A 107 -11.96 3.49 1.31
C ARG A 107 -11.01 2.56 0.58
N ILE A 108 -9.81 2.42 1.10
CA ILE A 108 -8.78 1.55 0.52
C ILE A 108 -8.71 0.25 1.30
N PHE A 109 -8.71 -0.84 0.57
CA PHE A 109 -8.59 -2.19 1.10
C PHE A 109 -7.39 -2.89 0.48
N ILE A 110 -6.74 -3.74 1.26
CA ILE A 110 -5.67 -4.63 0.80
C ILE A 110 -6.24 -6.03 0.63
N ARG A 111 -6.02 -6.62 -0.53
CA ARG A 111 -6.49 -7.95 -0.94
C ARG A 111 -5.32 -8.83 -1.35
N ALA A 112 -5.37 -10.11 -1.04
CA ALA A 112 -4.42 -11.08 -1.56
C ALA A 112 -4.66 -11.33 -3.06
N ILE A 113 -3.59 -11.37 -3.87
CA ILE A 113 -3.65 -11.67 -5.31
C ILE A 113 -3.13 -13.07 -5.63
N ARG A 114 -2.83 -13.85 -4.63
CA ARG A 114 -2.53 -15.27 -4.63
C ARG A 114 -2.66 -15.81 -3.21
N ASP A 115 -2.59 -17.11 -3.05
CA ASP A 115 -2.50 -17.69 -1.71
C ASP A 115 -1.22 -17.22 -0.99
N ILE A 116 -1.37 -16.86 0.29
CA ILE A 116 -0.29 -16.39 1.16
C ILE A 116 -0.17 -17.37 2.32
N HIS A 117 1.03 -17.92 2.52
CA HIS A 117 1.29 -18.87 3.59
C HIS A 117 1.45 -18.17 4.96
N ALA A 118 1.20 -18.94 6.02
CA ALA A 118 1.51 -18.47 7.38
C ALA A 118 3.01 -18.14 7.50
N GLY A 119 3.32 -16.98 8.09
CA GLY A 119 4.68 -16.48 8.23
C GLY A 119 5.20 -15.67 7.05
N GLU A 120 4.49 -15.62 5.93
CA GLU A 120 4.85 -14.82 4.76
C GLU A 120 4.61 -13.32 4.99
N GLU A 121 5.54 -12.47 4.53
CA GLU A 121 5.37 -11.01 4.57
C GLU A 121 4.41 -10.56 3.47
N LEU A 122 3.45 -9.70 3.85
CA LEU A 122 2.53 -9.06 2.91
C LEU A 122 3.21 -7.87 2.26
N SER A 123 2.98 -7.70 0.95
CA SER A 123 3.47 -6.56 0.19
C SER A 123 2.51 -6.23 -0.94
N TYR A 124 2.43 -4.95 -1.31
CA TYR A 124 1.73 -4.51 -2.53
C TYR A 124 2.60 -3.52 -3.30
N ASP A 125 2.30 -3.32 -4.59
CA ASP A 125 2.99 -2.30 -5.37
C ASP A 125 2.39 -0.93 -5.02
N TYR A 126 3.19 -0.02 -4.49
CA TYR A 126 2.73 1.33 -4.17
C TYR A 126 2.32 2.11 -5.41
N ALA A 127 2.91 1.77 -6.55
CA ALA A 127 2.61 2.34 -7.87
C ALA A 127 2.55 3.88 -7.86
N ILE A 128 3.48 4.52 -7.14
CA ILE A 128 3.52 5.99 -7.01
C ILE A 128 3.83 6.58 -8.38
N GLU A 129 2.95 7.42 -8.90
CA GLU A 129 3.17 8.11 -10.18
C GLU A 129 4.27 9.16 -10.05
N ALA A 130 5.23 9.13 -10.95
CA ALA A 130 6.41 9.99 -10.85
C ALA A 130 6.10 11.48 -11.08
N GLY A 131 5.01 11.83 -11.79
CA GLY A 131 4.71 13.20 -12.19
C GLY A 131 5.71 13.83 -13.15
N GLU A 132 6.89 13.22 -13.31
CA GLU A 132 8.02 13.64 -14.16
C GLU A 132 8.65 12.42 -14.87
N PRO A 133 9.50 12.63 -15.89
CA PRO A 133 10.20 11.52 -16.55
C PRO A 133 11.09 10.72 -15.58
N LEU A 134 10.99 9.38 -15.61
CA LEU A 134 11.72 8.46 -14.75
C LEU A 134 13.22 8.38 -15.10
N THR A 135 13.94 9.46 -14.87
CA THR A 135 15.41 9.49 -15.02
C THR A 135 16.10 8.66 -13.91
N LYS A 136 17.40 8.38 -14.08
CA LYS A 136 18.19 7.70 -13.06
C LYS A 136 18.21 8.47 -11.72
N ALA A 137 18.27 9.81 -11.79
CA ALA A 137 18.24 10.67 -10.61
C ALA A 137 16.89 10.61 -9.89
N VAL A 138 15.76 10.67 -10.62
CA VAL A 138 14.41 10.54 -10.06
C VAL A 138 14.23 9.20 -9.37
N LYS A 139 14.62 8.10 -10.03
CA LYS A 139 14.54 6.75 -9.43
C LYS A 139 15.38 6.61 -8.16
N ALA A 140 16.54 7.25 -8.10
CA ALA A 140 17.43 7.19 -6.94
C ALA A 140 16.85 7.88 -5.71
N ARG A 141 15.99 8.88 -5.89
CA ARG A 141 15.26 9.53 -4.79
C ARG A 141 14.16 8.65 -4.18
N TRP A 142 13.68 7.63 -4.94
CA TRP A 142 12.56 6.76 -4.58
C TRP A 142 12.94 5.27 -4.67
N PRO A 143 13.90 4.81 -3.87
CA PRO A 143 14.45 3.46 -4.01
C PRO A 143 13.41 2.39 -3.58
N CYS A 144 13.44 1.26 -4.28
CA CYS A 144 12.72 0.05 -3.87
C CYS A 144 13.67 -0.96 -3.23
N TRP A 145 13.32 -1.46 -2.07
CA TRP A 145 14.12 -2.42 -1.29
C TRP A 145 13.57 -3.85 -1.33
N CYS A 146 12.62 -4.16 -2.22
CA CYS A 146 11.94 -5.47 -2.23
C CYS A 146 12.85 -6.66 -2.59
N ARG A 147 14.02 -6.42 -3.20
CA ARG A 147 15.03 -7.42 -3.55
C ARG A 147 14.52 -8.59 -4.40
N THR A 148 13.35 -8.46 -5.03
CA THR A 148 12.84 -9.50 -5.92
C THR A 148 13.58 -9.46 -7.25
N ASN A 149 13.59 -10.57 -7.98
CA ASN A 149 14.18 -10.65 -9.33
C ASN A 149 13.49 -9.73 -10.37
N LYS A 150 12.27 -9.27 -10.07
CA LYS A 150 11.50 -8.31 -10.88
C LYS A 150 11.60 -6.88 -10.38
N CYS A 151 12.51 -6.58 -9.45
CA CYS A 151 12.61 -5.27 -8.84
C CYS A 151 12.96 -4.18 -9.86
N ARG A 152 12.15 -3.10 -9.90
CA ARG A 152 12.37 -1.92 -10.77
C ARG A 152 13.47 -0.99 -10.25
N GLY A 153 13.98 -1.23 -9.02
CA GLY A 153 14.92 -0.34 -8.32
C GLY A 153 14.25 0.93 -7.77
N THR A 154 12.97 1.12 -7.98
CA THR A 154 12.20 2.27 -7.49
C THR A 154 10.77 1.87 -7.19
N VAL A 155 10.10 2.59 -6.28
CA VAL A 155 8.66 2.46 -6.01
C VAL A 155 7.80 3.23 -7.02
N LEU A 156 8.45 4.04 -7.87
CA LEU A 156 7.75 4.85 -8.86
C LEU A 156 7.33 4.03 -10.07
N VAL A 157 6.21 4.45 -10.66
CA VAL A 157 5.73 4.02 -11.98
C VAL A 157 5.67 5.23 -12.92
N PRO A 158 5.75 5.01 -14.25
CA PRO A 158 5.56 6.09 -15.21
C PRO A 158 4.12 6.65 -15.09
N THR A 159 3.98 7.97 -15.10
CA THR A 159 2.65 8.59 -15.20
C THR A 159 1.97 8.13 -16.49
N PRO A 160 0.72 7.63 -16.43
CA PRO A 160 0.00 7.21 -17.62
C PRO A 160 -0.11 8.37 -18.62
N LYS A 161 0.23 8.12 -19.89
CA LYS A 161 0.01 9.13 -20.93
C LYS A 161 -1.50 9.38 -21.10
N PRO A 162 -1.95 10.65 -21.16
CA PRO A 162 -3.36 10.95 -21.39
C PRO A 162 -3.82 10.26 -22.68
N ARG A 163 -4.92 9.51 -22.62
CA ARG A 163 -5.50 8.85 -23.78
C ARG A 163 -5.84 9.92 -24.82
N ARG A 164 -5.16 9.90 -25.96
CA ARG A 164 -5.51 10.76 -27.11
C ARG A 164 -6.99 10.51 -27.44
N LYS A 165 -7.84 11.52 -27.23
CA LYS A 165 -9.23 11.48 -27.73
C LYS A 165 -9.16 11.22 -29.23
N LYS A 166 -9.71 10.08 -29.70
CA LYS A 166 -9.90 9.85 -31.14
C LYS A 166 -10.74 11.02 -31.69
N LYS A 167 -10.17 11.79 -32.62
CA LYS A 167 -10.96 12.79 -33.33
C LYS A 167 -12.10 12.03 -34.01
N SER A 168 -13.35 12.32 -33.63
CA SER A 168 -14.53 11.86 -34.32
C SER A 168 -14.52 12.53 -35.71
N THR A 169 -14.19 11.78 -36.72
CA THR A 169 -14.44 12.17 -38.13
C THR A 169 -15.94 12.02 -38.38
N ARG A 170 -16.68 13.12 -38.15
CA ARG A 170 -18.04 13.23 -38.75
C ARG A 170 -17.86 13.33 -40.25
N ARG A 171 -18.39 12.36 -40.96
CA ARG A 171 -18.78 12.48 -42.36
C ARG A 171 -20.20 13.04 -42.44
#